data_fab429d8b5f7c51dd07480a1678625fe
#
_entry.id   fab429d8b5f7c51dd07480a1678625fe
#
_cell.length_a   1.000
_cell.length_b   1.000
_cell.length_c   1.000
_cell.angle_alpha   90.00
_cell.angle_beta   90.00
_cell.angle_gamma   90.00
#
_symmetry.space_group_name_H-M   'P 1'
#
loop_
_entity.id
_entity.type
_entity.pdbx_description
1 polymer ?
#
loop_
_entity_poly.entity_id
_entity_poly.type
_entity_poly.pdbx_seq_one_letter_code
_entity_poly.pdbx_strand_id
1 'polypeptide(L)'
;MKAASKGQAGEKQVAGKDIKFIAYACDAGMGSSALGAAALRKRLHKDGYTNITVKNFAIGNIPKDAQIVVSHEKLAQRAIDDSPQAEHIFVKDFTQNNVYDIISERLQGGGVITVDYDEDISTTTTTLKEGVLLKENVKVGLKSVTKEEAIKAAGDLLMKSGYVDEPYIEGMLAREKDISTYIGKGIAIPHGENAVKEYVKKTGIVVMQYPQGVEFADGNIAHIIVGIAGKGEDHLVIIQNLATITIDYTDEDLEKIYTTKDPQILFDMFTKG
;
A
#
# COMPACT_ATOMS: atom_id res chain seq x y z
N MET A 1 -13.89 22.31 -21.95
CA MET A 1 -14.55 21.01 -21.72
C MET A 1 -13.46 20.02 -21.33
N LYS A 2 -13.34 19.68 -20.05
CA LYS A 2 -12.37 18.68 -19.56
C LYS A 2 -13.06 17.33 -19.59
N ALA A 3 -12.57 16.42 -20.41
CA ALA A 3 -13.00 15.02 -20.41
C ALA A 3 -12.43 14.33 -19.16
N ALA A 4 -13.28 14.07 -18.17
CA ALA A 4 -12.96 13.18 -17.09
C ALA A 4 -12.82 11.75 -17.68
N SER A 5 -11.66 11.12 -17.49
CA SER A 5 -11.46 9.72 -17.82
C SER A 5 -12.38 8.88 -16.93
N LYS A 6 -13.50 8.42 -17.50
CA LYS A 6 -14.35 7.42 -16.85
C LYS A 6 -13.56 6.12 -16.75
N GLY A 7 -13.17 5.74 -15.52
CA GLY A 7 -12.77 4.37 -15.25
C GLY A 7 -13.90 3.45 -15.70
N GLN A 8 -13.60 2.43 -16.51
CA GLN A 8 -14.58 1.44 -16.94
C GLN A 8 -15.05 0.67 -15.70
N ALA A 9 -16.23 1.02 -15.21
CA ALA A 9 -16.94 0.19 -14.24
C ALA A 9 -17.56 -0.98 -15.02
N GLY A 10 -17.46 -2.19 -14.51
CA GLY A 10 -18.24 -3.33 -14.98
C GLY A 10 -19.73 -2.99 -14.92
N GLU A 11 -20.57 -3.70 -15.70
CA GLU A 11 -22.02 -3.42 -15.88
C GLU A 11 -22.85 -3.41 -14.58
N LYS A 12 -22.31 -3.85 -13.43
CA LYS A 12 -23.00 -3.95 -12.15
C LYS A 12 -22.49 -2.85 -11.19
N GLN A 13 -23.39 -2.00 -10.74
CA GLN A 13 -23.12 -0.95 -9.79
C GLN A 13 -23.87 -1.18 -8.46
N VAL A 14 -23.12 -1.26 -7.34
CA VAL A 14 -23.68 -1.42 -6.00
C VAL A 14 -24.16 -0.06 -5.49
N ALA A 15 -25.43 0.00 -5.01
CA ALA A 15 -25.97 1.21 -4.41
C ALA A 15 -25.28 1.53 -3.08
N GLY A 16 -25.07 2.82 -2.78
CA GLY A 16 -24.31 3.26 -1.58
C GLY A 16 -24.78 2.62 -0.28
N LYS A 17 -26.11 2.57 -0.04
CA LYS A 17 -26.74 1.95 1.15
C LYS A 17 -26.43 0.44 1.30
N ASP A 18 -26.08 -0.23 0.21
CA ASP A 18 -25.82 -1.66 0.16
C ASP A 18 -24.33 -2.00 0.26
N ILE A 19 -23.46 -0.99 0.26
CA ILE A 19 -22.00 -1.18 0.37
C ILE A 19 -21.66 -1.57 1.82
N LYS A 20 -21.19 -2.80 2.01
CA LYS A 20 -20.75 -3.32 3.31
C LYS A 20 -19.36 -3.92 3.26
N PHE A 21 -18.92 -4.43 2.11
CA PHE A 21 -17.62 -5.06 1.96
C PHE A 21 -16.93 -4.69 0.65
N ILE A 22 -15.78 -4.07 0.75
CA ILE A 22 -14.91 -3.67 -0.34
C ILE A 22 -13.61 -4.46 -0.23
N ALA A 23 -13.26 -5.21 -1.28
CA ALA A 23 -12.02 -5.97 -1.38
C ALA A 23 -11.04 -5.23 -2.30
N TYR A 24 -9.83 -4.96 -1.83
CA TYR A 24 -8.71 -4.55 -2.66
C TYR A 24 -7.92 -5.79 -3.08
N ALA A 25 -7.77 -6.03 -4.38
CA ALA A 25 -7.16 -7.24 -4.90
C ALA A 25 -5.90 -6.95 -5.73
N CYS A 26 -4.81 -7.62 -5.40
CA CYS A 26 -3.61 -7.65 -6.21
C CYS A 26 -3.05 -9.07 -6.28
N ASP A 27 -1.98 -9.27 -7.03
CA ASP A 27 -1.43 -10.60 -7.27
C ASP A 27 -1.04 -11.33 -5.97
N ALA A 28 -0.37 -10.63 -5.07
CA ALA A 28 0.13 -11.18 -3.80
C ALA A 28 -0.77 -10.92 -2.58
N GLY A 29 -1.81 -10.09 -2.70
CA GLY A 29 -2.62 -9.65 -1.56
C GLY A 29 -1.85 -8.79 -0.56
N MET A 30 -0.71 -8.22 -0.96
CA MET A 30 0.21 -7.42 -0.14
C MET A 30 0.69 -6.21 -0.94
N GLY A 31 1.34 -5.26 -0.29
CA GLY A 31 1.88 -4.08 -0.95
C GLY A 31 0.82 -3.02 -1.24
N SER A 32 0.79 -2.48 -2.46
CA SER A 32 -0.04 -1.33 -2.83
C SER A 32 -1.55 -1.53 -2.64
N SER A 33 -2.07 -2.75 -2.84
CA SER A 33 -3.50 -3.04 -2.56
C SER A 33 -3.83 -2.96 -1.08
N ALA A 34 -2.92 -3.40 -0.21
CA ALA A 34 -3.11 -3.32 1.23
C ALA A 34 -3.03 -1.85 1.70
N LEU A 35 -2.15 -1.05 1.09
CA LEU A 35 -2.07 0.39 1.33
C LEU A 35 -3.36 1.10 0.91
N GLY A 36 -3.86 0.83 -0.30
CA GLY A 36 -5.12 1.40 -0.78
C GLY A 36 -6.31 1.02 0.09
N ALA A 37 -6.39 -0.23 0.55
CA ALA A 37 -7.42 -0.68 1.48
C ALA A 37 -7.34 0.03 2.84
N ALA A 38 -6.14 0.20 3.39
CA ALA A 38 -5.93 0.92 4.65
C ALA A 38 -6.32 2.40 4.52
N ALA A 39 -5.91 3.04 3.41
CA ALA A 39 -6.22 4.42 3.11
C ALA A 39 -7.73 4.65 2.99
N LEU A 40 -8.43 3.83 2.20
CA LEU A 40 -9.88 3.92 2.05
C LEU A 40 -10.60 3.71 3.38
N ARG A 41 -10.24 2.68 4.14
CA ARG A 41 -10.83 2.40 5.46
C ARG A 41 -10.68 3.58 6.40
N LYS A 42 -9.46 4.16 6.52
CA LYS A 42 -9.19 5.31 7.38
C LYS A 42 -10.05 6.52 7.00
N ARG A 43 -10.18 6.82 5.71
CA ARG A 43 -11.01 7.93 5.23
C ARG A 43 -12.49 7.69 5.48
N LEU A 44 -13.00 6.49 5.19
CA LEU A 44 -14.41 6.14 5.46
C LEU A 44 -14.73 6.23 6.94
N HIS A 45 -13.86 5.74 7.82
CA HIS A 45 -14.05 5.84 9.27
C HIS A 45 -14.05 7.31 9.74
N LYS A 46 -13.13 8.14 9.23
CA LYS A 46 -13.10 9.59 9.52
C LYS A 46 -14.40 10.29 9.15
N ASP A 47 -15.08 9.82 8.10
CA ASP A 47 -16.36 10.36 7.63
C ASP A 47 -17.58 9.65 8.24
N GLY A 48 -17.39 8.81 9.27
CA GLY A 48 -18.45 8.16 10.02
C GLY A 48 -18.94 6.80 9.46
N TYR A 49 -18.35 6.31 8.35
CA TYR A 49 -18.73 5.02 7.75
C TYR A 49 -17.97 3.84 8.37
N THR A 50 -18.21 3.55 9.65
CA THR A 50 -17.49 2.51 10.41
C THR A 50 -18.00 1.08 10.14
N ASN A 51 -19.16 0.93 9.52
CA ASN A 51 -19.79 -0.34 9.22
C ASN A 51 -19.39 -0.95 7.86
N ILE A 52 -18.48 -0.28 7.12
CA ILE A 52 -17.96 -0.76 5.84
C ILE A 52 -16.62 -1.47 6.06
N THR A 53 -16.61 -2.77 5.79
CA THR A 53 -15.37 -3.56 5.81
C THR A 53 -14.55 -3.28 4.57
N VAL A 54 -13.28 -2.92 4.75
CA VAL A 54 -12.31 -2.76 3.64
C VAL A 54 -11.09 -3.60 3.95
N LYS A 55 -10.78 -4.59 3.11
CA LYS A 55 -9.65 -5.51 3.27
C LYS A 55 -8.95 -5.78 1.94
N ASN A 56 -7.69 -6.19 2.01
CA ASN A 56 -6.90 -6.60 0.85
C ASN A 56 -6.79 -8.12 0.74
N PHE A 57 -6.73 -8.61 -0.49
CA PHE A 57 -6.66 -10.04 -0.81
C PHE A 57 -5.71 -10.29 -2.00
N ALA A 58 -5.16 -11.50 -2.06
CA ALA A 58 -4.59 -12.00 -3.29
C ALA A 58 -5.72 -12.38 -4.27
N ILE A 59 -5.52 -12.15 -5.56
CA ILE A 59 -6.40 -12.70 -6.60
C ILE A 59 -6.31 -14.23 -6.52
N GLY A 60 -7.46 -14.91 -6.52
CA GLY A 60 -7.61 -16.33 -6.20
C GLY A 60 -8.15 -16.57 -4.78
N ASN A 61 -8.16 -15.53 -3.92
CA ASN A 61 -8.66 -15.60 -2.55
C ASN A 61 -9.65 -14.46 -2.22
N ILE A 62 -10.24 -13.83 -3.23
CA ILE A 62 -11.25 -12.79 -3.02
C ILE A 62 -12.52 -13.41 -2.41
N PRO A 63 -13.00 -12.92 -1.26
CA PRO A 63 -14.22 -13.45 -0.64
C PRO A 63 -15.45 -13.31 -1.56
N LYS A 64 -16.27 -14.34 -1.62
CA LYS A 64 -17.47 -14.37 -2.48
C LYS A 64 -18.55 -13.37 -2.06
N ASP A 65 -18.50 -12.88 -0.84
CA ASP A 65 -19.37 -11.84 -0.28
C ASP A 65 -18.83 -10.42 -0.48
N ALA A 66 -17.66 -10.27 -1.11
CA ALA A 66 -17.16 -8.97 -1.53
C ALA A 66 -18.12 -8.36 -2.57
N GLN A 67 -18.62 -7.17 -2.27
CA GLN A 67 -19.58 -6.46 -3.13
C GLN A 67 -18.89 -5.59 -4.16
N ILE A 68 -17.75 -4.98 -3.78
CA ILE A 68 -16.90 -4.18 -4.65
C ILE A 68 -15.49 -4.74 -4.58
N VAL A 69 -14.87 -4.92 -5.75
CA VAL A 69 -13.48 -5.34 -5.89
C VAL A 69 -12.69 -4.25 -6.58
N VAL A 70 -11.69 -3.73 -5.90
CA VAL A 70 -10.76 -2.74 -6.45
C VAL A 70 -9.49 -3.45 -6.85
N SER A 71 -9.11 -3.40 -8.11
CA SER A 71 -7.88 -4.02 -8.62
C SER A 71 -7.16 -3.11 -9.61
N HIS A 72 -5.86 -3.39 -9.83
CA HIS A 72 -5.11 -2.70 -10.85
C HIS A 72 -5.62 -3.10 -12.25
N GLU A 73 -5.70 -2.15 -13.20
CA GLU A 73 -6.23 -2.38 -14.55
C GLU A 73 -5.56 -3.55 -15.28
N LYS A 74 -4.25 -3.77 -15.07
CA LYS A 74 -3.51 -4.91 -15.63
C LYS A 74 -3.97 -6.27 -15.10
N LEU A 75 -4.65 -6.30 -13.98
CA LEU A 75 -5.16 -7.51 -13.33
C LEU A 75 -6.68 -7.67 -13.49
N ALA A 76 -7.31 -6.79 -14.28
CA ALA A 76 -8.76 -6.69 -14.41
C ALA A 76 -9.43 -8.04 -14.72
N GLN A 77 -8.98 -8.73 -15.76
CA GLN A 77 -9.58 -10.00 -16.18
C GLN A 77 -9.48 -11.06 -15.10
N ARG A 78 -8.31 -11.19 -14.45
CA ARG A 78 -8.10 -12.17 -13.37
C ARG A 78 -8.99 -11.88 -12.15
N ALA A 79 -9.18 -10.60 -11.81
CA ALA A 79 -10.05 -10.20 -10.72
C ALA A 79 -11.52 -10.48 -11.04
N ILE A 80 -11.97 -10.25 -12.27
CA ILE A 80 -13.33 -10.58 -12.74
C ILE A 80 -13.56 -12.09 -12.67
N ASP A 81 -12.62 -12.89 -13.17
CA ASP A 81 -12.73 -14.35 -13.17
C ASP A 81 -12.82 -14.95 -11.76
N ASP A 82 -12.10 -14.34 -10.79
CA ASP A 82 -12.10 -14.78 -9.39
C ASP A 82 -13.37 -14.33 -8.61
N SER A 83 -13.96 -13.20 -8.98
CA SER A 83 -15.11 -12.61 -8.28
C SER A 83 -16.15 -12.01 -9.24
N PRO A 84 -16.76 -12.82 -10.12
CA PRO A 84 -17.67 -12.33 -11.17
C PRO A 84 -18.98 -11.76 -10.61
N GLN A 85 -19.30 -12.03 -9.33
CA GLN A 85 -20.49 -11.51 -8.65
C GLN A 85 -20.31 -10.06 -8.17
N ALA A 86 -19.07 -9.58 -8.02
CA ALA A 86 -18.78 -8.27 -7.47
C ALA A 86 -18.84 -7.16 -8.54
N GLU A 87 -19.01 -5.93 -8.12
CA GLU A 87 -18.69 -4.77 -8.93
C GLU A 87 -17.18 -4.57 -8.96
N HIS A 88 -16.60 -4.29 -10.13
CA HIS A 88 -15.17 -4.08 -10.27
C HIS A 88 -14.84 -2.62 -10.54
N ILE A 89 -13.91 -2.07 -9.76
CA ILE A 89 -13.31 -0.74 -9.95
C ILE A 89 -11.84 -0.94 -10.28
N PHE A 90 -11.43 -0.52 -11.47
CA PHE A 90 -10.05 -0.65 -11.92
C PHE A 90 -9.28 0.66 -11.72
N VAL A 91 -8.08 0.55 -11.17
CA VAL A 91 -7.20 1.68 -10.89
C VAL A 91 -5.84 1.49 -11.55
N LYS A 92 -5.19 2.58 -11.90
CA LYS A 92 -3.78 2.57 -12.33
C LYS A 92 -2.82 2.61 -11.15
N ASP A 93 -3.29 3.17 -10.04
CA ASP A 93 -2.54 3.30 -8.80
C ASP A 93 -3.52 3.21 -7.62
N PHE A 94 -3.23 2.32 -6.67
CA PHE A 94 -4.06 2.10 -5.48
C PHE A 94 -4.02 3.27 -4.47
N THR A 95 -3.07 4.19 -4.60
CA THR A 95 -2.94 5.35 -3.72
C THR A 95 -3.76 6.56 -4.20
N GLN A 96 -4.30 6.50 -5.43
CA GLN A 96 -5.16 7.56 -5.96
C GLN A 96 -6.48 7.64 -5.20
N ASN A 97 -6.91 8.85 -4.90
CA ASN A 97 -8.14 9.12 -4.14
C ASN A 97 -9.44 8.85 -4.92
N ASN A 98 -9.37 8.53 -6.21
CA ASN A 98 -10.53 8.34 -7.06
C ASN A 98 -11.50 7.26 -6.56
N VAL A 99 -11.00 6.17 -5.94
CA VAL A 99 -11.86 5.13 -5.36
C VAL A 99 -12.66 5.69 -4.19
N TYR A 100 -12.01 6.45 -3.31
CA TYR A 100 -12.71 7.11 -2.20
C TYR A 100 -13.80 8.06 -2.74
N ASP A 101 -13.48 8.87 -3.73
CA ASP A 101 -14.43 9.83 -4.31
C ASP A 101 -15.65 9.09 -4.90
N ILE A 102 -15.43 8.01 -5.65
CA ILE A 102 -16.49 7.15 -6.21
C ILE A 102 -17.37 6.56 -5.08
N ILE A 103 -16.77 6.02 -4.04
CA ILE A 103 -17.52 5.39 -2.92
C ILE A 103 -18.24 6.45 -2.10
N SER A 104 -17.56 7.55 -1.74
CA SER A 104 -18.11 8.66 -0.96
C SER A 104 -19.32 9.30 -1.64
N GLU A 105 -19.25 9.55 -2.96
CA GLU A 105 -20.36 10.10 -3.74
C GLU A 105 -21.60 9.20 -3.66
N ARG A 106 -21.42 7.88 -3.73
CA ARG A 106 -22.52 6.90 -3.60
C ARG A 106 -23.11 6.86 -2.20
N LEU A 107 -22.25 6.91 -1.17
CA LEU A 107 -22.68 6.90 0.23
C LEU A 107 -23.47 8.16 0.59
N GLN A 108 -23.06 9.32 0.10
CA GLN A 108 -23.76 10.59 0.32
C GLN A 108 -25.12 10.66 -0.39
N GLY A 109 -25.27 10.03 -1.55
CA GLY A 109 -26.54 9.94 -2.28
C GLY A 109 -27.58 9.02 -1.61
N GLY A 110 -27.18 8.24 -0.61
CA GLY A 110 -28.02 7.26 0.11
C GLY A 110 -28.63 7.73 1.43
N GLY A 111 -28.53 9.01 1.80
CA GLY A 111 -29.11 9.57 3.04
C GLY A 111 -28.14 9.57 4.22
N VAL A 112 -28.20 10.63 5.00
CA VAL A 112 -27.39 10.86 6.21
C VAL A 112 -27.68 9.77 7.23
N ILE A 113 -26.68 8.93 7.53
CA ILE A 113 -26.70 8.10 8.73
C ILE A 113 -26.00 8.90 9.83
N THR A 114 -26.79 9.49 10.71
CA THR A 114 -26.27 9.98 12.00
C THR A 114 -25.95 8.77 12.85
N VAL A 115 -24.70 8.47 13.04
CA VAL A 115 -24.24 7.47 14.00
C VAL A 115 -23.70 8.22 15.21
N ASP A 116 -24.27 7.93 16.37
CA ASP A 116 -23.73 8.35 17.66
C ASP A 116 -22.31 7.77 17.79
N TYR A 117 -21.36 8.64 18.09
CA TYR A 117 -19.97 8.28 18.34
C TYR A 117 -19.88 7.56 19.68
N ASP A 118 -19.78 6.25 19.68
CA ASP A 118 -19.13 5.55 20.78
C ASP A 118 -17.61 5.75 20.66
N GLU A 119 -17.03 6.44 21.66
CA GLU A 119 -15.64 6.89 21.73
C GLU A 119 -14.60 5.76 21.89
N ASP A 120 -14.89 4.53 21.51
CA ASP A 120 -13.99 3.38 21.73
C ASP A 120 -13.38 2.79 20.45
N ILE A 121 -13.10 3.61 19.43
CA ILE A 121 -12.13 3.22 18.43
C ILE A 121 -10.82 3.91 18.79
N SER A 122 -10.12 3.29 19.73
CA SER A 122 -8.69 3.48 19.92
C SER A 122 -8.01 3.50 18.55
N THR A 123 -7.50 4.66 18.16
CA THR A 123 -6.42 4.76 17.18
C THR A 123 -5.24 4.04 17.82
N THR A 124 -5.26 2.72 17.74
CA THR A 124 -4.12 1.90 18.17
C THR A 124 -3.01 2.24 17.19
N THR A 125 -2.15 3.15 17.58
CA THR A 125 -0.84 3.34 16.98
C THR A 125 -0.19 1.97 17.05
N THR A 126 -0.22 1.24 15.93
CA THR A 126 0.26 -0.14 15.92
C THR A 126 1.77 -0.08 15.79
N THR A 127 2.45 -0.15 16.92
CA THR A 127 3.91 -0.18 16.99
C THR A 127 4.43 -1.43 16.26
N LEU A 128 5.44 -1.26 15.41
CA LEU A 128 6.12 -2.41 14.79
C LEU A 128 6.67 -3.32 15.88
N LYS A 129 6.52 -4.65 15.69
CA LYS A 129 7.16 -5.63 16.56
C LYS A 129 8.66 -5.40 16.58
N GLU A 130 9.28 -5.61 17.74
CA GLU A 130 10.73 -5.50 17.90
C GLU A 130 11.45 -6.41 16.88
N GLY A 131 12.48 -5.89 16.23
CA GLY A 131 13.28 -6.60 15.23
C GLY A 131 12.72 -6.60 13.80
N VAL A 132 11.53 -6.00 13.54
CA VAL A 132 11.01 -5.83 12.18
C VAL A 132 11.78 -4.74 11.44
N LEU A 133 12.07 -3.60 12.09
CA LEU A 133 13.00 -2.60 11.61
C LEU A 133 14.13 -2.45 12.62
N LEU A 134 15.37 -2.63 12.17
CA LEU A 134 16.56 -2.37 12.96
C LEU A 134 17.11 -0.98 12.63
N LYS A 135 17.72 -0.27 13.60
CA LYS A 135 18.29 1.06 13.36
C LYS A 135 19.36 1.05 12.28
N GLU A 136 20.19 0.02 12.23
CA GLU A 136 21.21 -0.20 11.21
C GLU A 136 20.64 -0.42 9.80
N ASN A 137 19.34 -0.70 9.69
CA ASN A 137 18.63 -0.90 8.43
C ASN A 137 17.99 0.39 7.89
N VAL A 138 18.16 1.51 8.58
CA VAL A 138 17.80 2.84 8.10
C VAL A 138 19.04 3.51 7.51
N LYS A 139 19.05 3.74 6.21
CA LYS A 139 20.15 4.37 5.47
C LYS A 139 19.70 5.72 4.95
N VAL A 140 20.43 6.79 5.30
CA VAL A 140 20.13 8.16 4.88
C VAL A 140 21.24 8.74 4.03
N GLY A 141 20.91 9.75 3.21
CA GLY A 141 21.88 10.49 2.41
C GLY A 141 22.50 9.67 1.29
N LEU A 142 21.82 8.66 0.77
CA LEU A 142 22.30 7.84 -0.33
C LEU A 142 22.33 8.64 -1.64
N LYS A 143 23.31 8.33 -2.49
CA LYS A 143 23.38 8.90 -3.85
C LYS A 143 22.35 8.24 -4.74
N SER A 144 21.70 9.02 -5.62
CA SER A 144 20.80 8.48 -6.63
C SER A 144 21.48 7.43 -7.51
N VAL A 145 20.74 6.42 -7.82
CA VAL A 145 21.13 5.25 -8.63
C VAL A 145 19.96 4.89 -9.55
N THR A 146 20.09 3.88 -10.37
CA THR A 146 18.95 3.34 -11.12
C THR A 146 17.95 2.65 -10.19
N LYS A 147 16.71 2.49 -10.63
CA LYS A 147 15.67 1.78 -9.90
C LYS A 147 16.10 0.35 -9.55
N GLU A 148 16.65 -0.35 -10.50
CA GLU A 148 17.13 -1.72 -10.33
C GLU A 148 18.24 -1.81 -9.27
N GLU A 149 19.19 -0.88 -9.29
CA GLU A 149 20.26 -0.80 -8.28
C GLU A 149 19.69 -0.51 -6.88
N ALA A 150 18.70 0.39 -6.79
CA ALA A 150 18.07 0.72 -5.52
C ALA A 150 17.27 -0.47 -4.94
N ILE A 151 16.52 -1.19 -5.78
CA ILE A 151 15.79 -2.41 -5.38
C ILE A 151 16.76 -3.49 -4.94
N LYS A 152 17.82 -3.71 -5.73
CA LYS A 152 18.88 -4.67 -5.39
C LYS A 152 19.54 -4.33 -4.05
N ALA A 153 19.90 -3.07 -3.84
CA ALA A 153 20.51 -2.61 -2.58
C ALA A 153 19.58 -2.83 -1.37
N ALA A 154 18.25 -2.61 -1.54
CA ALA A 154 17.27 -2.91 -0.51
C ALA A 154 17.20 -4.42 -0.22
N GLY A 155 17.19 -5.25 -1.26
CA GLY A 155 17.21 -6.71 -1.15
C GLY A 155 18.49 -7.24 -0.47
N ASP A 156 19.65 -6.73 -0.86
CA ASP A 156 20.96 -7.06 -0.25
C ASP A 156 20.96 -6.72 1.26
N LEU A 157 20.36 -5.58 1.64
CA LEU A 157 20.23 -5.19 3.04
C LEU A 157 19.26 -6.08 3.81
N LEU A 158 18.12 -6.48 3.20
CA LEU A 158 17.20 -7.46 3.77
C LEU A 158 17.90 -8.81 4.01
N MET A 159 18.66 -9.29 3.03
CA MET A 159 19.42 -10.53 3.11
C MET A 159 20.50 -10.45 4.19
N LYS A 160 21.29 -9.38 4.21
CA LYS A 160 22.34 -9.15 5.23
C LYS A 160 21.79 -9.11 6.65
N SER A 161 20.54 -8.61 6.81
CA SER A 161 19.83 -8.56 8.10
C SER A 161 19.13 -9.87 8.45
N GLY A 162 19.26 -10.90 7.63
CA GLY A 162 18.71 -12.23 7.86
C GLY A 162 17.19 -12.32 7.72
N TYR A 163 16.59 -11.44 6.96
CA TYR A 163 15.14 -11.45 6.69
C TYR A 163 14.80 -12.38 5.52
N VAL A 164 15.67 -12.47 4.51
CA VAL A 164 15.45 -13.25 3.30
C VAL A 164 16.71 -14.02 2.88
N ASP A 165 16.54 -14.98 1.96
CA ASP A 165 17.61 -15.58 1.19
C ASP A 165 17.78 -14.89 -0.18
N GLU A 166 18.96 -15.08 -0.81
CA GLU A 166 19.35 -14.42 -2.06
C GLU A 166 18.31 -14.45 -3.19
N PRO A 167 17.61 -15.58 -3.47
CA PRO A 167 16.62 -15.62 -4.57
C PRO A 167 15.46 -14.64 -4.40
N TYR A 168 15.21 -14.14 -3.19
CA TYR A 168 14.18 -13.13 -2.95
C TYR A 168 14.44 -11.82 -3.70
N ILE A 169 15.71 -11.47 -3.91
CA ILE A 169 16.13 -10.23 -4.58
C ILE A 169 15.69 -10.24 -6.05
N GLU A 170 15.87 -11.36 -6.74
CA GLU A 170 15.37 -11.52 -8.12
C GLU A 170 13.84 -11.41 -8.18
N GLY A 171 13.14 -11.95 -7.19
CA GLY A 171 11.69 -11.80 -7.08
C GLY A 171 11.24 -10.36 -6.82
N MET A 172 12.04 -9.53 -6.12
CA MET A 172 11.77 -8.10 -5.97
C MET A 172 11.89 -7.37 -7.32
N LEU A 173 12.91 -7.68 -8.10
CA LEU A 173 13.12 -7.11 -9.43
C LEU A 173 12.04 -7.55 -10.42
N ALA A 174 11.64 -8.82 -10.40
CA ALA A 174 10.57 -9.36 -11.22
C ALA A 174 9.23 -8.67 -10.88
N ARG A 175 8.94 -8.50 -9.60
CA ARG A 175 7.71 -7.83 -9.13
C ARG A 175 7.61 -6.38 -9.60
N GLU A 176 8.71 -5.63 -9.57
CA GLU A 176 8.73 -4.24 -10.05
C GLU A 176 8.51 -4.13 -11.56
N LYS A 177 9.02 -5.11 -12.35
CA LYS A 177 8.80 -5.15 -13.81
C LYS A 177 7.34 -5.37 -14.19
N ASP A 178 6.61 -6.13 -13.39
CA ASP A 178 5.20 -6.41 -13.64
C ASP A 178 4.32 -5.19 -13.35
N ILE A 179 4.39 -4.67 -12.13
CA ILE A 179 3.66 -3.47 -11.71
C ILE A 179 4.58 -2.70 -10.76
N SER A 180 4.74 -1.39 -11.00
CA SER A 180 5.59 -0.55 -10.14
C SER A 180 5.19 -0.63 -8.67
N THR A 181 6.19 -0.68 -7.80
CA THR A 181 6.03 -0.63 -6.35
C THR A 181 6.04 0.79 -5.78
N TYR A 182 6.08 1.82 -6.64
CA TYR A 182 5.89 3.21 -6.23
C TYR A 182 4.45 3.41 -5.73
N ILE A 183 4.30 4.05 -4.57
CA ILE A 183 3.01 4.23 -3.90
C ILE A 183 2.59 5.69 -3.75
N GLY A 184 3.24 6.59 -4.47
CA GLY A 184 2.99 8.03 -4.32
C GLY A 184 3.82 8.69 -3.21
N LYS A 185 3.71 10.01 -3.11
CA LYS A 185 4.38 10.78 -2.06
C LYS A 185 5.87 10.44 -1.92
N GLY A 186 6.57 10.31 -3.06
CA GLY A 186 8.01 10.03 -3.07
C GLY A 186 8.44 8.72 -2.39
N ILE A 187 7.55 7.75 -2.26
CA ILE A 187 7.79 6.48 -1.55
C ILE A 187 7.62 5.30 -2.50
N ALA A 188 8.55 4.35 -2.46
CA ALA A 188 8.44 3.05 -3.11
C ALA A 188 8.60 1.92 -2.09
N ILE A 189 7.90 0.79 -2.31
CA ILE A 189 7.86 -0.36 -1.41
C ILE A 189 8.25 -1.66 -2.12
N PRO A 190 9.47 -1.80 -2.64
CA PRO A 190 9.87 -3.03 -3.31
C PRO A 190 9.78 -4.25 -2.38
N HIS A 191 9.15 -5.31 -2.90
CA HIS A 191 8.94 -6.58 -2.21
C HIS A 191 8.92 -7.72 -3.22
N GLY A 192 9.15 -8.95 -2.76
CA GLY A 192 9.15 -10.13 -3.63
C GLY A 192 7.75 -10.54 -4.08
N GLU A 193 7.66 -11.12 -5.28
CA GLU A 193 6.45 -11.77 -5.77
C GLU A 193 6.10 -13.05 -4.99
N ASN A 194 4.92 -13.61 -5.24
CA ASN A 194 4.44 -14.81 -4.53
C ASN A 194 5.39 -16.02 -4.68
N ALA A 195 6.01 -16.18 -5.85
CA ALA A 195 6.90 -17.30 -6.14
C ALA A 195 8.14 -17.37 -5.25
N VAL A 196 8.56 -16.24 -4.66
CA VAL A 196 9.75 -16.17 -3.80
C VAL A 196 9.43 -16.03 -2.30
N LYS A 197 8.17 -16.20 -1.90
CA LYS A 197 7.77 -16.11 -0.48
C LYS A 197 8.44 -17.15 0.42
N GLU A 198 8.78 -18.32 -0.12
CA GLU A 198 9.49 -19.38 0.62
C GLU A 198 10.88 -18.94 1.11
N TYR A 199 11.51 -17.97 0.42
CA TYR A 199 12.81 -17.41 0.80
C TYR A 199 12.73 -16.35 1.91
N VAL A 200 11.52 -16.02 2.40
CA VAL A 200 11.35 -15.14 3.55
C VAL A 200 11.54 -15.93 4.85
N LYS A 201 12.59 -15.64 5.59
CA LYS A 201 12.91 -16.26 6.89
C LYS A 201 12.07 -15.67 8.02
N LYS A 202 11.98 -14.36 8.06
CA LYS A 202 11.19 -13.61 9.04
C LYS A 202 10.73 -12.28 8.45
N THR A 203 9.67 -11.72 9.02
CA THR A 203 9.21 -10.37 8.64
C THR A 203 10.24 -9.32 9.00
N GLY A 204 10.51 -8.42 8.06
CA GLY A 204 11.42 -7.31 8.27
C GLY A 204 11.34 -6.28 7.17
N ILE A 205 11.80 -5.07 7.48
CA ILE A 205 11.93 -3.97 6.53
C ILE A 205 13.29 -3.30 6.62
N VAL A 206 13.66 -2.67 5.52
CA VAL A 206 14.80 -1.76 5.42
C VAL A 206 14.32 -0.44 4.82
N VAL A 207 14.87 0.67 5.29
CA VAL A 207 14.49 2.01 4.84
C VAL A 207 15.72 2.69 4.26
N MET A 208 15.63 3.11 3.01
CA MET A 208 16.71 3.75 2.27
C MET A 208 16.25 5.10 1.73
N GLN A 209 16.94 6.17 2.15
CA GLN A 209 16.65 7.54 1.72
C GLN A 209 17.64 7.98 0.64
N TYR A 210 17.06 8.48 -0.45
CA TYR A 210 17.77 9.08 -1.59
C TYR A 210 17.33 10.53 -1.74
N PRO A 211 18.05 11.51 -1.18
CA PRO A 211 17.60 12.93 -1.19
C PRO A 211 17.34 13.51 -2.58
N GLN A 212 18.13 13.11 -3.60
CA GLN A 212 17.90 13.51 -5.00
C GLN A 212 16.90 12.61 -5.73
N GLY A 213 16.38 11.59 -5.05
CA GLY A 213 15.40 10.65 -5.57
C GLY A 213 15.96 9.58 -6.50
N VAL A 214 15.15 8.59 -6.76
CA VAL A 214 15.34 7.50 -7.74
C VAL A 214 14.11 7.47 -8.62
N GLU A 215 14.28 7.51 -9.93
CA GLU A 215 13.16 7.43 -10.87
C GLU A 215 12.60 6.00 -10.90
N PHE A 216 11.30 5.88 -10.63
CA PHE A 216 10.52 4.65 -10.76
C PHE A 216 9.73 4.66 -12.10
N ALA A 217 8.51 4.16 -12.12
CA ALA A 217 7.71 4.14 -13.36
C ALA A 217 7.12 5.52 -13.67
N ASP A 218 6.96 5.84 -14.96
CA ASP A 218 6.22 7.00 -15.47
C ASP A 218 6.76 8.37 -14.98
N GLY A 219 8.07 8.47 -14.74
CA GLY A 219 8.69 9.70 -14.26
C GLY A 219 8.47 10.00 -12.78
N ASN A 220 7.89 9.08 -12.02
CA ASN A 220 7.72 9.22 -10.57
C ASN A 220 9.06 9.09 -9.85
N ILE A 221 9.33 10.00 -8.94
CA ILE A 221 10.57 10.03 -8.17
C ILE A 221 10.32 9.52 -6.74
N ALA A 222 11.02 8.47 -6.33
CA ALA A 222 11.02 7.95 -4.98
C ALA A 222 12.22 8.49 -4.19
N HIS A 223 11.97 9.15 -3.07
CA HIS A 223 12.98 9.62 -2.13
C HIS A 223 13.18 8.64 -0.98
N ILE A 224 12.17 7.87 -0.67
CA ILE A 224 12.20 6.83 0.37
C ILE A 224 11.87 5.48 -0.29
N ILE A 225 12.78 4.53 -0.14
CA ILE A 225 12.60 3.16 -0.63
C ILE A 225 12.55 2.23 0.57
N VAL A 226 11.43 1.55 0.75
CA VAL A 226 11.19 0.61 1.85
C VAL A 226 11.19 -0.81 1.29
N GLY A 227 12.30 -1.51 1.44
CA GLY A 227 12.37 -2.94 1.11
C GLY A 227 11.59 -3.75 2.14
N ILE A 228 10.67 -4.59 1.70
CA ILE A 228 9.78 -5.36 2.58
C ILE A 228 9.97 -6.85 2.36
N ALA A 229 10.18 -7.59 3.48
CA ALA A 229 10.07 -9.03 3.58
C ALA A 229 8.91 -9.36 4.52
N GLY A 230 7.79 -9.89 4.00
CA GLY A 230 6.59 -10.17 4.79
C GLY A 230 6.32 -11.65 4.96
N LYS A 231 6.19 -12.13 6.21
CA LYS A 231 5.78 -13.49 6.54
C LYS A 231 4.46 -13.45 7.32
N GLY A 232 3.44 -14.16 6.83
CA GLY A 232 2.12 -14.13 7.44
C GLY A 232 1.47 -12.74 7.39
N GLU A 233 0.82 -12.32 8.47
CA GLU A 233 0.10 -11.04 8.56
C GLU A 233 0.94 -9.90 9.18
N ASP A 234 2.16 -10.16 9.62
CA ASP A 234 3.02 -9.16 10.28
C ASP A 234 3.34 -7.94 9.40
N HIS A 235 3.25 -8.09 8.07
CA HIS A 235 3.44 -7.00 7.12
C HIS A 235 2.30 -5.96 7.16
N LEU A 236 1.12 -6.29 7.69
CA LEU A 236 -0.02 -5.37 7.75
C LEU A 236 0.28 -4.12 8.58
N VAL A 237 1.02 -4.27 9.67
CA VAL A 237 1.45 -3.14 10.51
C VAL A 237 2.36 -2.19 9.73
N ILE A 238 3.29 -2.73 8.95
CA ILE A 238 4.17 -1.94 8.08
C ILE A 238 3.35 -1.10 7.11
N ILE A 239 2.34 -1.72 6.49
CA ILE A 239 1.47 -1.07 5.52
C ILE A 239 0.59 -0.01 6.19
N GLN A 240 0.11 -0.24 7.41
CA GLN A 240 -0.65 0.76 8.16
C GLN A 240 0.19 2.01 8.44
N ASN A 241 1.45 1.85 8.86
CA ASN A 241 2.35 2.98 9.10
C ASN A 241 2.65 3.75 7.80
N LEU A 242 2.88 3.03 6.70
CA LEU A 242 3.05 3.65 5.37
C LEU A 242 1.80 4.40 4.91
N ALA A 243 0.60 3.85 5.16
CA ALA A 243 -0.66 4.53 4.87
C ALA A 243 -0.79 5.84 5.67
N THR A 244 -0.37 5.84 6.93
CA THR A 244 -0.35 7.05 7.76
C THR A 244 0.54 8.13 7.13
N ILE A 245 1.76 7.78 6.72
CA ILE A 245 2.69 8.72 6.08
C ILE A 245 2.08 9.29 4.78
N THR A 246 1.51 8.46 3.94
CA THR A 246 0.96 8.91 2.65
C THR A 246 -0.31 9.76 2.77
N ILE A 247 -1.07 9.62 3.87
CA ILE A 247 -2.34 10.33 4.09
C ILE A 247 -2.17 11.58 4.93
N ASP A 248 -1.44 11.48 6.04
CA ASP A 248 -1.41 12.52 7.07
C ASP A 248 -0.26 13.53 6.88
N TYR A 249 0.81 13.14 6.17
CA TYR A 249 1.97 14.01 6.00
C TYR A 249 1.72 15.07 4.93
N THR A 250 2.01 16.31 5.29
CA THR A 250 2.04 17.43 4.36
C THR A 250 3.28 17.37 3.47
N ASP A 251 3.30 18.17 2.40
CA ASP A 251 4.49 18.26 1.54
C ASP A 251 5.71 18.77 2.31
N GLU A 252 5.51 19.64 3.32
CA GLU A 252 6.58 20.11 4.21
C GLU A 252 7.14 18.99 5.09
N ASP A 253 6.27 18.11 5.63
CA ASP A 253 6.70 16.96 6.42
C ASP A 253 7.47 15.95 5.56
N LEU A 254 7.02 15.74 4.33
CA LEU A 254 7.69 14.87 3.36
C LEU A 254 9.08 15.40 3.00
N GLU A 255 9.21 16.70 2.74
CA GLU A 255 10.51 17.33 2.44
C GLU A 255 11.51 17.15 3.58
N LYS A 256 11.06 17.27 4.85
CA LYS A 256 11.89 17.00 6.03
C LYS A 256 12.44 15.59 6.04
N ILE A 257 11.63 14.59 5.72
CA ILE A 257 12.07 13.19 5.70
C ILE A 257 12.93 12.85 4.49
N TYR A 258 12.75 13.55 3.35
CA TYR A 258 13.60 13.34 2.17
C TYR A 258 15.00 13.91 2.33
N THR A 259 15.18 14.92 3.19
CA THR A 259 16.44 15.67 3.33
C THR A 259 17.13 15.46 4.67
N THR A 260 16.49 14.79 5.63
CA THR A 260 17.10 14.55 6.94
C THR A 260 18.42 13.78 6.82
N LYS A 261 19.36 14.12 7.70
CA LYS A 261 20.63 13.38 7.88
C LYS A 261 20.61 12.49 9.12
N ASP A 262 19.52 12.53 9.87
CA ASP A 262 19.36 11.74 11.09
C ASP A 262 18.49 10.49 10.81
N PRO A 263 19.09 9.28 10.80
CA PRO A 263 18.33 8.05 10.59
C PRO A 263 17.30 7.78 11.68
N GLN A 264 17.44 8.40 12.87
CA GLN A 264 16.49 8.21 13.96
C GLN A 264 15.11 8.77 13.62
N ILE A 265 15.05 9.88 12.85
CA ILE A 265 13.77 10.48 12.42
C ILE A 265 12.99 9.47 11.57
N LEU A 266 13.65 8.84 10.58
CA LEU A 266 13.00 7.81 9.77
C LEU A 266 12.68 6.56 10.58
N PHE A 267 13.59 6.13 11.46
CA PHE A 267 13.32 5.00 12.34
C PHE A 267 12.08 5.21 13.19
N ASP A 268 11.96 6.37 13.83
CA ASP A 268 10.83 6.72 14.69
C ASP A 268 9.52 6.80 13.90
N MET A 269 9.55 7.38 12.71
CA MET A 269 8.42 7.48 11.81
C MET A 269 7.81 6.10 11.46
N PHE A 270 8.67 5.11 11.19
CA PHE A 270 8.20 3.76 10.85
C PHE A 270 7.85 2.90 12.06
N THR A 271 8.38 3.19 13.24
CA THR A 271 8.18 2.36 14.45
C THR A 271 7.15 2.90 15.43
N LYS A 272 6.91 4.21 15.44
CA LYS A 272 6.01 4.86 16.41
C LYS A 272 4.67 5.27 15.79
N GLY A 273 4.58 5.28 14.45
CA GLY A 273 3.37 5.55 13.66
C GLY A 273 2.89 6.99 13.77
#